data_1a2fb63dd1cf6dc7edbca828067df980
#
_entry.id   1a2fb63dd1cf6dc7edbca828067df980
#
_cell.length_a   1.000
_cell.length_b   1.000
_cell.length_c   1.000
_cell.angle_alpha   90.00
_cell.angle_beta   90.00
_cell.angle_gamma   90.00
#
_symmetry.space_group_name_H-M   'P 1'
#
loop_
_entity.id
_entity.type
_entity.pdbx_description
1 polymer ?
#
loop_
_entity_poly.entity_id
_entity_poly.type
_entity_poly.pdbx_seq_one_letter_code
_entity_poly.pdbx_strand_id
1 'polypeptide(L)'
;MKKAKNIQKEYGDFQTPYDFAFKVCDYLKSVLNINPKFIIEPTCGVGGFVKASFNTFSKLEQVLGIEINQDHCEEAKTSVDEENFKVVNQSIFDYNFDDNDIKDDTLVIGNPPWANNSRQEFNLPQKGDSLDLFGLEAFTGVANYDICESIIEKMIDAFASRNKVATFAFLCKNSVARKIFAYVCQKNIGCEYVKILNIDAKKIFDVDAVACLLVIKFNFNIKDPCECEVLNFDDAHAKLIDEKYTKLRVDPETGNVVKAGVDFTLDGKCTFEWRQGIKHDLADIMELTRLDSGKYKNKLGQIIELEDDLVFPLVKSSDIKNPKICGDFKRYVIVTQKKLRQNTSYIEKKSPKTCDYLKTNQELFESRKSSIYKDKPKFSMFGIGDYTYAPYKVAVSAFYKKPLFTLLYNKDNKRKPVMVDDTVYFLPFDSFCEAYACMLMLNTDLVQDFLMSISFEDAKRPFTKKLLQRIDFCMMIEKIFIDDLKRTEKELGLKAIFKNEMSYDFCDLLPY
;
A
#
# COMPACT_ATOMS: atom_id res chain seq x y z
N MET A 1 -11.62 -27.45 12.59
CA MET A 1 -10.37 -26.95 12.01
C MET A 1 -10.54 -25.81 10.98
N LYS A 2 -11.35 -25.91 9.89
CA LYS A 2 -11.51 -24.79 8.93
C LYS A 2 -12.15 -23.52 9.54
N LYS A 3 -13.07 -23.65 10.51
CA LYS A 3 -13.74 -22.53 11.20
C LYS A 3 -12.80 -21.77 12.13
N ALA A 4 -11.91 -22.47 12.86
CA ALA A 4 -10.90 -21.85 13.71
C ALA A 4 -9.81 -21.12 12.89
N LYS A 5 -9.34 -21.69 11.77
CA LYS A 5 -8.40 -21.00 10.85
C LYS A 5 -8.98 -19.74 10.18
N ASN A 6 -10.31 -19.68 9.99
CA ASN A 6 -10.96 -18.47 9.47
C ASN A 6 -11.04 -17.37 10.53
N ILE A 7 -11.31 -17.72 11.79
CA ILE A 7 -11.36 -16.78 12.91
C ILE A 7 -9.97 -16.19 13.16
N GLN A 8 -8.89 -16.99 13.19
CA GLN A 8 -7.52 -16.50 13.32
C GLN A 8 -7.12 -15.51 12.22
N LYS A 9 -7.53 -15.77 10.96
CA LYS A 9 -7.28 -14.83 9.83
C LYS A 9 -8.11 -13.55 9.93
N GLU A 10 -9.27 -13.61 10.54
CA GLU A 10 -10.20 -12.49 10.68
C GLU A 10 -9.74 -11.51 11.77
N TYR A 11 -9.18 -12.02 12.86
CA TYR A 11 -8.69 -11.21 13.99
C TYR A 11 -7.19 -10.89 13.91
N GLY A 12 -6.44 -11.48 12.98
CA GLY A 12 -5.00 -11.27 12.85
C GLY A 12 -4.18 -11.80 14.03
N ASP A 13 -4.77 -12.70 14.82
CA ASP A 13 -4.13 -13.33 15.98
C ASP A 13 -3.24 -14.49 15.54
N PHE A 14 -1.97 -14.19 15.33
CA PHE A 14 -0.95 -15.16 14.98
C PHE A 14 0.00 -15.37 16.16
N GLN A 15 -0.21 -16.44 16.91
CA GLN A 15 0.70 -16.78 18.01
C GLN A 15 2.11 -17.04 17.48
N THR A 16 3.10 -16.44 18.12
CA THR A 16 4.50 -16.56 17.71
C THR A 16 5.06 -17.91 18.14
N PRO A 17 5.57 -18.75 17.21
CA PRO A 17 6.24 -19.98 17.57
C PRO A 17 7.43 -19.71 18.50
N TYR A 18 7.57 -20.52 19.56
CA TYR A 18 8.62 -20.36 20.57
C TYR A 18 10.03 -20.29 19.96
N ASP A 19 10.34 -21.19 19.01
CA ASP A 19 11.66 -21.23 18.37
C ASP A 19 12.00 -19.93 17.64
N PHE A 20 10.99 -19.28 17.04
CA PHE A 20 11.19 -18.00 16.38
C PHE A 20 11.28 -16.85 17.40
N ALA A 21 10.46 -16.85 18.45
CA ALA A 21 10.58 -15.89 19.56
C ALA A 21 11.97 -15.97 20.20
N PHE A 22 12.48 -17.18 20.45
CA PHE A 22 13.83 -17.40 20.97
C PHE A 22 14.92 -16.86 20.03
N LYS A 23 14.79 -17.10 18.71
CA LYS A 23 15.70 -16.57 17.71
C LYS A 23 15.74 -15.05 17.67
N VAL A 24 14.58 -14.40 17.85
CA VAL A 24 14.48 -12.93 17.97
C VAL A 24 15.20 -12.45 19.25
N CYS A 25 14.93 -13.05 20.39
CA CYS A 25 15.59 -12.69 21.66
C CYS A 25 17.10 -12.89 21.58
N ASP A 26 17.57 -13.99 20.97
CA ASP A 26 18.98 -14.24 20.76
C ASP A 26 19.64 -13.18 19.86
N TYR A 27 18.96 -12.80 18.74
CA TYR A 27 19.43 -11.69 17.91
C TYR A 27 19.59 -10.39 18.70
N LEU A 28 18.58 -10.02 19.49
CA LEU A 28 18.64 -8.81 20.33
C LEU A 28 19.83 -8.85 21.30
N LYS A 29 20.09 -10.00 21.92
CA LYS A 29 21.19 -10.19 22.87
C LYS A 29 22.54 -10.27 22.19
N SER A 30 22.72 -11.19 21.23
CA SER A 30 24.02 -11.58 20.67
C SER A 30 24.54 -10.63 19.59
N VAL A 31 23.62 -9.95 18.86
CA VAL A 31 23.98 -9.05 17.77
C VAL A 31 23.85 -7.59 18.19
N LEU A 32 22.74 -7.21 18.83
CA LEU A 32 22.48 -5.83 19.24
C LEU A 32 22.93 -5.51 20.67
N ASN A 33 23.46 -6.49 21.43
CA ASN A 33 23.92 -6.35 22.81
C ASN A 33 22.86 -5.82 23.77
N ILE A 34 21.58 -6.19 23.53
CA ILE A 34 20.44 -5.82 24.39
C ILE A 34 20.36 -6.85 25.53
N ASN A 35 20.36 -6.39 26.77
CA ASN A 35 20.20 -7.23 27.94
C ASN A 35 19.35 -6.49 28.99
N PRO A 36 18.02 -6.46 28.78
CA PRO A 36 17.10 -5.63 29.53
C PRO A 36 16.93 -6.11 30.97
N LYS A 37 16.54 -5.19 31.87
CA LYS A 37 16.06 -5.51 33.22
C LYS A 37 14.55 -5.66 33.27
N PHE A 38 13.84 -4.96 32.40
CA PHE A 38 12.40 -4.90 32.35
C PHE A 38 11.91 -5.27 30.95
N ILE A 39 10.82 -6.02 30.91
CA ILE A 39 10.15 -6.37 29.64
C ILE A 39 8.67 -6.01 29.73
N ILE A 40 8.15 -5.45 28.65
CA ILE A 40 6.71 -5.27 28.42
C ILE A 40 6.34 -5.97 27.12
N GLU A 41 5.39 -6.91 27.20
CA GLU A 41 4.74 -7.50 26.03
C GLU A 41 3.27 -7.03 25.97
N PRO A 42 2.92 -6.03 25.14
CA PRO A 42 1.62 -5.35 25.19
C PRO A 42 0.45 -6.19 24.64
N THR A 43 0.75 -7.34 24.03
CA THR A 43 -0.23 -8.32 23.52
C THR A 43 0.40 -9.72 23.63
N CYS A 44 0.52 -10.22 24.86
CA CYS A 44 1.42 -11.35 25.10
C CYS A 44 0.88 -12.73 24.65
N GLY A 45 -0.40 -12.81 24.27
CA GLY A 45 -0.99 -14.08 23.86
C GLY A 45 -0.73 -15.17 24.90
N VAL A 46 -0.28 -16.32 24.45
CA VAL A 46 0.08 -17.46 25.31
C VAL A 46 1.50 -17.40 25.90
N GLY A 47 2.18 -16.24 25.79
CA GLY A 47 3.47 -15.98 26.44
C GLY A 47 4.71 -16.48 25.67
N GLY A 48 4.63 -16.59 24.34
CA GLY A 48 5.74 -17.09 23.52
C GLY A 48 7.03 -16.25 23.66
N PHE A 49 6.95 -14.93 23.55
CA PHE A 49 8.08 -14.02 23.76
C PHE A 49 8.49 -13.89 25.23
N VAL A 50 7.52 -13.92 26.15
CA VAL A 50 7.82 -13.93 27.60
C VAL A 50 8.72 -15.11 27.95
N LYS A 51 8.34 -16.32 27.55
CA LYS A 51 9.13 -17.54 27.78
C LYS A 51 10.50 -17.50 27.11
N ALA A 52 10.55 -17.02 25.86
CA ALA A 52 11.82 -16.87 25.15
C ALA A 52 12.75 -15.86 25.85
N SER A 53 12.18 -14.79 26.39
CA SER A 53 12.91 -13.75 27.11
C SER A 53 13.56 -14.26 28.39
N PHE A 54 12.84 -15.02 29.22
CA PHE A 54 13.43 -15.64 30.41
C PHE A 54 14.57 -16.61 30.08
N ASN A 55 14.44 -17.35 29.01
CA ASN A 55 15.49 -18.29 28.57
C ASN A 55 16.70 -17.57 27.93
N THR A 56 16.56 -16.30 27.56
CA THR A 56 17.64 -15.56 26.87
C THR A 56 18.32 -14.53 27.75
N PHE A 57 17.58 -13.70 28.48
CA PHE A 57 18.11 -12.56 29.22
C PHE A 57 18.32 -12.91 30.70
N SER A 58 19.53 -12.70 31.20
CA SER A 58 19.93 -13.12 32.55
C SER A 58 19.72 -12.07 33.64
N LYS A 59 19.29 -10.86 33.28
CA LYS A 59 19.18 -9.72 34.20
C LYS A 59 17.74 -9.27 34.43
N LEU A 60 16.75 -10.10 34.08
CA LEU A 60 15.35 -9.73 34.20
C LEU A 60 14.91 -9.57 35.64
N GLU A 61 14.45 -8.36 35.99
CA GLU A 61 13.89 -8.02 37.29
C GLU A 61 12.36 -8.07 37.27
N GLN A 62 11.72 -7.70 36.14
CA GLN A 62 10.27 -7.70 35.98
C GLN A 62 9.86 -7.92 34.52
N VAL A 63 8.85 -8.72 34.30
CA VAL A 63 8.21 -8.93 33.00
C VAL A 63 6.71 -8.68 33.13
N LEU A 64 6.18 -7.74 32.32
CA LEU A 64 4.77 -7.39 32.26
C LEU A 64 4.17 -7.87 30.92
N GLY A 65 3.21 -8.79 30.97
CA GLY A 65 2.37 -9.17 29.85
C GLY A 65 0.99 -8.51 29.96
N ILE A 66 0.46 -8.02 28.86
CA ILE A 66 -0.91 -7.51 28.76
C ILE A 66 -1.62 -8.33 27.68
N GLU A 67 -2.79 -8.88 28.00
CA GLU A 67 -3.55 -9.72 27.07
C GLU A 67 -5.05 -9.53 27.32
N ILE A 68 -5.82 -9.36 26.24
CA ILE A 68 -7.26 -9.16 26.32
C ILE A 68 -8.03 -10.47 26.49
N ASN A 69 -7.48 -11.56 25.94
CA ASN A 69 -8.11 -12.88 26.01
C ASN A 69 -7.73 -13.57 27.32
N GLN A 70 -8.75 -13.88 28.14
CA GLN A 70 -8.56 -14.53 29.44
C GLN A 70 -7.92 -15.91 29.31
N ASP A 71 -8.34 -16.73 28.32
CA ASP A 71 -7.81 -18.07 28.14
C ASP A 71 -6.30 -18.03 27.82
N HIS A 72 -5.86 -17.05 27.00
CA HIS A 72 -4.45 -16.83 26.72
C HIS A 72 -3.68 -16.35 27.97
N CYS A 73 -4.27 -15.49 28.80
CA CYS A 73 -3.66 -15.09 30.07
C CYS A 73 -3.42 -16.29 30.99
N GLU A 74 -4.37 -17.20 31.10
CA GLU A 74 -4.25 -18.40 31.91
C GLU A 74 -3.19 -19.37 31.35
N GLU A 75 -3.14 -19.53 30.03
CA GLU A 75 -2.12 -20.31 29.35
C GLU A 75 -0.73 -19.71 29.55
N ALA A 76 -0.57 -18.38 29.42
CA ALA A 76 0.69 -17.67 29.64
C ALA A 76 1.19 -17.86 31.07
N LYS A 77 0.31 -17.75 32.08
CA LYS A 77 0.65 -18.01 33.49
C LYS A 77 1.14 -19.42 33.75
N THR A 78 0.50 -20.40 33.07
CA THR A 78 0.83 -21.81 33.26
C THR A 78 2.12 -22.18 32.51
N SER A 79 2.38 -21.53 31.35
CA SER A 79 3.55 -21.83 30.49
C SER A 79 4.84 -21.16 30.98
N VAL A 80 4.72 -20.10 31.81
CA VAL A 80 5.84 -19.32 32.34
C VAL A 80 5.72 -19.31 33.87
N ASP A 81 6.49 -20.19 34.52
CA ASP A 81 6.53 -20.34 35.99
C ASP A 81 7.67 -19.50 36.58
N GLU A 82 7.53 -18.17 36.52
CA GLU A 82 8.53 -17.22 36.99
C GLU A 82 7.89 -16.17 37.92
N GLU A 83 8.42 -15.99 39.12
CA GLU A 83 7.86 -15.12 40.14
C GLU A 83 7.81 -13.64 39.72
N ASN A 84 8.72 -13.21 38.85
CA ASN A 84 8.80 -11.83 38.35
C ASN A 84 8.00 -11.61 37.06
N PHE A 85 7.18 -12.57 36.63
CA PHE A 85 6.22 -12.43 35.53
C PHE A 85 4.84 -12.04 36.05
N LYS A 86 4.34 -10.92 35.56
CA LYS A 86 2.97 -10.47 35.81
C LYS A 86 2.22 -10.40 34.47
N VAL A 87 1.08 -11.07 34.36
CA VAL A 87 0.16 -10.89 33.22
C VAL A 87 -1.14 -10.24 33.70
N VAL A 88 -1.62 -9.26 32.92
CA VAL A 88 -2.84 -8.51 33.17
C VAL A 88 -3.84 -8.80 32.07
N ASN A 89 -5.05 -9.28 32.46
CA ASN A 89 -6.15 -9.48 31.53
C ASN A 89 -6.90 -8.18 31.28
N GLN A 90 -6.47 -7.44 30.27
CA GLN A 90 -7.04 -6.14 29.88
C GLN A 90 -6.69 -5.81 28.45
N SER A 91 -7.51 -4.96 27.79
CA SER A 91 -7.12 -4.36 26.52
C SER A 91 -5.93 -3.44 26.69
N ILE A 92 -4.94 -3.53 25.80
CA ILE A 92 -3.80 -2.60 25.81
C ILE A 92 -4.26 -1.13 25.68
N PHE A 93 -5.36 -0.86 24.99
CA PHE A 93 -5.87 0.50 24.83
C PHE A 93 -6.47 1.07 26.12
N ASP A 94 -6.97 0.22 27.01
CA ASP A 94 -7.54 0.60 28.31
C ASP A 94 -6.51 0.56 29.44
N TYR A 95 -5.33 -0.07 29.19
CA TYR A 95 -4.26 -0.13 30.18
C TYR A 95 -3.56 1.21 30.33
N ASN A 96 -3.53 1.71 31.57
CA ASN A 96 -2.84 2.96 31.89
C ASN A 96 -1.49 2.65 32.54
N PHE A 97 -0.41 2.91 31.81
CA PHE A 97 0.94 2.72 32.29
C PHE A 97 1.28 3.75 33.38
N ASP A 98 1.82 3.29 34.49
CA ASP A 98 2.37 4.14 35.54
C ASP A 98 3.91 4.19 35.48
N ASP A 99 4.54 4.90 36.41
CA ASP A 99 6.00 5.04 36.46
C ASP A 99 6.70 3.77 36.98
N ASN A 100 5.95 2.80 37.53
CA ASN A 100 6.47 1.48 37.89
C ASN A 100 6.54 0.55 36.69
N ASP A 101 5.72 0.79 35.68
CA ASP A 101 5.71 0.03 34.43
C ASP A 101 6.77 0.57 33.47
N ILE A 102 6.91 1.91 33.37
CA ILE A 102 7.76 2.57 32.37
C ILE A 102 9.11 2.94 32.98
N LYS A 103 10.10 2.14 32.70
CA LYS A 103 11.47 2.28 33.27
C LYS A 103 12.52 2.35 32.17
N ASP A 104 13.70 2.90 32.53
CA ASP A 104 14.88 2.81 31.65
C ASP A 104 15.33 1.35 31.51
N ASP A 105 16.06 1.03 30.42
CA ASP A 105 16.51 -0.31 30.09
C ASP A 105 15.37 -1.32 29.87
N THR A 106 14.17 -0.85 29.49
CA THR A 106 13.05 -1.70 29.14
C THR A 106 13.15 -2.18 27.70
N LEU A 107 12.89 -3.47 27.47
CA LEU A 107 12.58 -4.04 26.17
C LEU A 107 11.07 -4.16 26.02
N VAL A 108 10.50 -3.45 25.06
CA VAL A 108 9.10 -3.66 24.64
C VAL A 108 9.13 -4.60 23.43
N ILE A 109 8.58 -5.78 23.60
CA ILE A 109 8.65 -6.85 22.58
C ILE A 109 7.26 -7.45 22.34
N GLY A 110 6.96 -7.88 21.14
CA GLY A 110 5.70 -8.57 20.87
C GLY A 110 5.37 -8.74 19.39
N ASN A 111 4.26 -9.45 19.18
CA ASN A 111 3.62 -9.63 17.88
C ASN A 111 2.17 -9.13 17.92
N PRO A 112 1.94 -7.80 17.84
CA PRO A 112 0.58 -7.25 17.85
C PRO A 112 -0.28 -7.77 16.68
N PRO A 113 -1.61 -7.82 16.81
CA PRO A 113 -2.50 -8.32 15.77
C PRO A 113 -2.35 -7.58 14.42
N TRP A 114 -2.20 -8.32 13.30
CA TRP A 114 -2.04 -7.74 11.96
C TRP A 114 -3.38 -7.53 11.25
N ALA A 115 -4.32 -6.83 11.90
CA ALA A 115 -5.66 -6.62 11.39
C ALA A 115 -5.95 -5.14 11.07
N ASN A 116 -6.74 -4.91 10.01
CA ASN A 116 -7.24 -3.58 9.69
C ASN A 116 -8.59 -3.36 10.39
N ASN A 117 -8.83 -2.17 10.95
CA ASN A 117 -10.03 -1.78 11.67
C ASN A 117 -11.36 -2.00 10.92
N SER A 118 -11.33 -2.05 9.58
CA SER A 118 -12.54 -2.27 8.77
C SER A 118 -13.18 -3.66 8.94
N ARG A 119 -12.55 -4.57 9.72
CA ARG A 119 -13.00 -5.94 9.94
C ARG A 119 -13.30 -6.30 11.39
N GLN A 120 -13.07 -5.40 12.34
CA GLN A 120 -13.34 -5.64 13.76
C GLN A 120 -14.45 -4.72 14.27
N GLU A 121 -15.50 -5.31 14.84
CA GLU A 121 -16.62 -4.59 15.47
C GLU A 121 -16.34 -4.20 16.93
N PHE A 122 -15.28 -4.73 17.56
CA PHE A 122 -15.00 -4.57 18.99
C PHE A 122 -13.53 -4.15 19.25
N ASN A 123 -13.31 -3.34 20.29
CA ASN A 123 -12.00 -2.87 20.80
C ASN A 123 -11.21 -1.90 19.90
N LEU A 124 -11.91 -0.96 19.28
CA LEU A 124 -11.24 0.17 18.64
C LEU A 124 -10.96 1.27 19.67
N PRO A 125 -9.76 1.93 19.64
CA PRO A 125 -9.56 3.12 20.44
C PRO A 125 -10.63 4.16 20.09
N GLN A 126 -11.17 4.84 21.10
CA GLN A 126 -12.02 6.01 20.85
C GLN A 126 -11.17 7.00 20.07
N LYS A 127 -11.78 7.67 19.07
CA LYS A 127 -11.11 8.71 18.27
C LYS A 127 -10.56 9.76 19.23
N GLY A 128 -9.30 9.66 19.60
CA GLY A 128 -8.60 10.64 20.40
C GLY A 128 -8.01 11.73 19.51
N ASP A 129 -7.67 12.84 20.10
CA ASP A 129 -7.24 14.12 19.49
C ASP A 129 -5.98 14.05 18.59
N SER A 130 -5.36 12.89 18.40
CA SER A 130 -4.22 12.68 17.50
C SER A 130 -4.57 12.69 15.99
N LEU A 131 -5.86 12.78 15.64
CA LEU A 131 -6.36 12.83 14.25
C LEU A 131 -6.41 14.23 13.64
N ASP A 132 -6.11 15.28 14.39
CA ASP A 132 -6.22 16.67 13.91
C ASP A 132 -5.06 17.15 13.03
N LEU A 133 -4.02 16.35 12.81
CA LEU A 133 -2.85 16.77 12.02
C LEU A 133 -2.98 16.51 10.50
N PHE A 134 -4.00 15.77 10.03
CA PHE A 134 -4.21 15.53 8.60
C PHE A 134 -5.69 15.68 8.19
N GLY A 135 -6.13 16.92 8.13
CA GLY A 135 -7.51 17.39 8.01
C GLY A 135 -8.34 16.99 6.79
N LEU A 136 -7.90 16.11 5.89
CA LEU A 136 -8.70 15.68 4.72
C LEU A 136 -9.03 14.18 4.70
N GLU A 137 -8.26 13.33 5.34
CA GLU A 137 -8.53 11.88 5.38
C GLU A 137 -9.58 11.53 6.45
N ALA A 138 -9.75 12.35 7.47
CA ALA A 138 -10.81 12.19 8.47
C ALA A 138 -12.22 12.35 7.89
N PHE A 139 -12.37 13.06 6.77
CA PHE A 139 -13.68 13.33 6.14
C PHE A 139 -14.19 12.18 5.25
N THR A 140 -13.33 11.26 4.83
CA THR A 140 -13.72 10.16 3.93
C THR A 140 -14.11 8.88 4.65
N GLY A 141 -14.04 8.81 5.99
CA GLY A 141 -14.58 7.70 6.80
C GLY A 141 -13.89 6.36 6.61
N VAL A 142 -12.73 6.32 5.94
CA VAL A 142 -11.97 5.10 5.66
C VAL A 142 -10.49 5.32 5.98
N ALA A 143 -10.18 5.65 7.23
CA ALA A 143 -8.83 5.43 7.73
C ALA A 143 -8.68 3.90 7.93
N ASN A 144 -7.98 3.23 7.03
CA ASN A 144 -7.51 1.86 7.24
C ASN A 144 -6.41 1.87 8.31
N TYR A 145 -6.80 2.06 9.57
CA TYR A 145 -5.90 1.94 10.71
C TYR A 145 -5.52 0.48 10.90
N ASP A 146 -4.24 0.20 11.01
CA ASP A 146 -3.74 -1.10 11.43
C ASP A 146 -3.65 -1.09 12.98
N ILE A 147 -4.28 -2.05 13.64
CA ILE A 147 -4.27 -2.13 15.12
C ILE A 147 -2.84 -2.22 15.65
N CYS A 148 -1.97 -2.94 14.94
CA CYS A 148 -0.56 -3.06 15.25
C CYS A 148 0.13 -1.67 15.30
N GLU A 149 -0.18 -0.78 14.34
CA GLU A 149 0.31 0.60 14.30
C GLU A 149 -0.08 1.37 15.57
N SER A 150 -1.37 1.37 15.93
CA SER A 150 -1.88 2.08 17.10
C SER A 150 -1.31 1.55 18.43
N ILE A 151 -1.05 0.24 18.54
CA ILE A 151 -0.42 -0.33 19.74
C ILE A 151 1.02 0.15 19.88
N ILE A 152 1.79 0.13 18.78
CA ILE A 152 3.19 0.57 18.81
C ILE A 152 3.27 2.07 19.12
N GLU A 153 2.41 2.91 18.51
CA GLU A 153 2.34 4.34 18.80
C GLU A 153 2.02 4.62 20.28
N LYS A 154 1.03 3.92 20.85
CA LYS A 154 0.72 4.04 22.30
C LYS A 154 1.93 3.71 23.17
N MET A 155 2.67 2.66 22.85
CA MET A 155 3.88 2.30 23.60
C MET A 155 4.96 3.37 23.45
N ILE A 156 5.18 3.89 22.24
CA ILE A 156 6.15 4.96 22.00
C ILE A 156 5.80 6.20 22.83
N ASP A 157 4.55 6.64 22.80
CA ASP A 157 4.09 7.82 23.53
C ASP A 157 4.22 7.65 25.06
N ALA A 158 3.98 6.45 25.59
CA ALA A 158 4.13 6.15 27.00
C ALA A 158 5.59 6.34 27.48
N PHE A 159 6.58 5.93 26.67
CA PHE A 159 7.99 6.10 26.96
C PHE A 159 8.48 7.52 26.65
N ALA A 160 8.08 8.09 25.52
CA ALA A 160 8.48 9.43 25.10
C ALA A 160 8.02 10.52 26.10
N SER A 161 6.78 10.43 26.60
CA SER A 161 6.24 11.38 27.58
C SER A 161 7.03 11.39 28.90
N ARG A 162 7.79 10.32 29.19
CA ARG A 162 8.61 10.16 30.42
C ARG A 162 10.10 10.23 30.14
N ASN A 163 10.52 10.45 28.88
CA ASN A 163 11.93 10.45 28.46
C ASN A 163 12.70 9.19 28.90
N LYS A 164 12.06 8.01 28.80
CA LYS A 164 12.65 6.74 29.24
C LYS A 164 13.32 6.00 28.09
N VAL A 165 14.61 5.68 28.25
CA VAL A 165 15.39 4.92 27.28
C VAL A 165 14.88 3.49 27.22
N ALA A 166 14.53 3.03 26.01
CA ALA A 166 13.98 1.70 25.79
C ALA A 166 14.37 1.15 24.41
N THR A 167 14.32 -0.17 24.29
CA THR A 167 14.39 -0.85 22.98
C THR A 167 13.01 -1.44 22.65
N PHE A 168 12.54 -1.17 21.46
CA PHE A 168 11.29 -1.74 20.93
C PHE A 168 11.62 -2.78 19.88
N ALA A 169 10.97 -3.93 19.94
CA ALA A 169 11.16 -5.05 19.03
C ALA A 169 9.80 -5.67 18.67
N PHE A 170 9.19 -5.23 17.58
CA PHE A 170 7.85 -5.67 17.18
C PHE A 170 7.84 -6.42 15.85
N LEU A 171 7.14 -7.56 15.83
CA LEU A 171 6.77 -8.20 14.57
C LEU A 171 5.56 -7.46 13.98
N CYS A 172 5.72 -6.97 12.76
CA CYS A 172 4.68 -6.22 12.08
C CYS A 172 4.83 -6.30 10.56
N LYS A 173 3.85 -5.77 9.83
CA LYS A 173 3.97 -5.58 8.38
C LYS A 173 5.00 -4.50 8.07
N ASN A 174 5.75 -4.65 6.98
CA ASN A 174 6.73 -3.64 6.54
C ASN A 174 6.08 -2.25 6.36
N SER A 175 4.83 -2.20 5.91
CA SER A 175 4.10 -0.93 5.78
C SER A 175 3.85 -0.25 7.13
N VAL A 176 3.58 -1.02 8.20
CA VAL A 176 3.44 -0.50 9.56
C VAL A 176 4.79 -0.01 10.07
N ALA A 177 5.86 -0.80 9.90
CA ALA A 177 7.21 -0.41 10.32
C ALA A 177 7.65 0.94 9.72
N ARG A 178 7.38 1.17 8.43
CA ARG A 178 7.69 2.45 7.78
C ARG A 178 6.86 3.62 8.33
N LYS A 179 5.58 3.40 8.65
CA LYS A 179 4.74 4.43 9.27
C LYS A 179 5.23 4.79 10.69
N ILE A 180 5.59 3.77 11.47
CA ILE A 180 6.18 3.99 12.80
C ILE A 180 7.51 4.75 12.69
N PHE A 181 8.35 4.42 11.71
CA PHE A 181 9.57 5.20 11.47
C PHE A 181 9.27 6.67 11.13
N ALA A 182 8.29 6.93 10.25
CA ALA A 182 7.83 8.28 9.96
C ALA A 182 7.30 8.99 11.21
N TYR A 183 6.49 8.31 12.02
CA TYR A 183 5.94 8.83 13.26
C TYR A 183 7.04 9.28 14.26
N VAL A 184 8.03 8.43 14.47
CA VAL A 184 9.18 8.74 15.35
C VAL A 184 9.93 9.98 14.86
N CYS A 185 10.21 10.08 13.55
CA CYS A 185 10.88 11.24 12.97
C CYS A 185 10.02 12.52 13.07
N GLN A 186 8.74 12.45 12.76
CA GLN A 186 7.81 13.59 12.83
C GLN A 186 7.62 14.13 14.26
N LYS A 187 7.64 13.24 15.25
CA LYS A 187 7.59 13.59 16.68
C LYS A 187 8.95 14.05 17.23
N ASN A 188 10.02 14.06 16.43
CA ASN A 188 11.39 14.34 16.83
C ASN A 188 11.85 13.48 18.04
N ILE A 189 11.45 12.22 18.07
CA ILE A 189 11.85 11.28 19.10
C ILE A 189 13.25 10.76 18.77
N GLY A 190 14.23 11.03 19.65
CA GLY A 190 15.61 10.62 19.46
C GLY A 190 15.80 9.11 19.48
N CYS A 191 16.58 8.58 18.53
CA CYS A 191 16.87 7.16 18.39
C CYS A 191 18.36 6.94 18.14
N GLU A 192 18.93 5.89 18.75
CA GLU A 192 20.27 5.42 18.39
C GLU A 192 20.27 4.74 17.03
N TYR A 193 19.24 3.93 16.77
CA TYR A 193 19.00 3.29 15.48
C TYR A 193 17.56 2.87 15.31
N VAL A 194 17.16 2.72 14.04
CA VAL A 194 15.93 2.05 13.59
C VAL A 194 16.33 0.98 12.59
N LYS A 195 15.85 -0.25 12.78
CA LYS A 195 16.09 -1.39 11.87
C LYS A 195 14.79 -2.05 11.49
N ILE A 196 14.61 -2.31 10.20
CA ILE A 196 13.54 -3.13 9.62
C ILE A 196 14.19 -4.43 9.13
N LEU A 197 13.92 -5.53 9.80
CA LEU A 197 14.51 -6.83 9.52
C LEU A 197 13.45 -7.72 8.86
N ASN A 198 13.51 -7.87 7.55
CA ASN A 198 12.53 -8.63 6.76
C ASN A 198 12.53 -10.11 7.16
N ILE A 199 11.35 -10.68 7.37
CA ILE A 199 11.13 -12.08 7.74
C ILE A 199 10.28 -12.81 6.70
N ASP A 200 10.41 -14.13 6.63
CA ASP A 200 9.53 -15.00 5.84
C ASP A 200 8.25 -15.35 6.65
N ALA A 201 7.25 -14.46 6.58
CA ALA A 201 5.98 -14.66 7.30
C ALA A 201 5.22 -15.91 6.81
N LYS A 202 5.44 -16.34 5.56
CA LYS A 202 4.83 -17.57 5.05
C LYS A 202 5.38 -18.79 5.73
N LYS A 203 6.71 -18.85 5.93
CA LYS A 203 7.39 -19.95 6.61
C LYS A 203 7.06 -19.97 8.11
N ILE A 204 6.97 -18.80 8.76
CA ILE A 204 6.83 -18.70 10.22
C ILE A 204 5.36 -18.83 10.66
N PHE A 205 4.42 -18.16 9.96
CA PHE A 205 3.02 -17.99 10.36
C PHE A 205 2.01 -18.59 9.37
N ASP A 206 2.45 -19.16 8.23
CA ASP A 206 1.59 -19.57 7.10
C ASP A 206 0.73 -18.41 6.53
N VAL A 207 1.27 -17.18 6.56
CA VAL A 207 0.58 -15.96 6.12
C VAL A 207 1.27 -15.39 4.89
N ASP A 208 0.49 -15.09 3.85
CA ASP A 208 0.97 -14.40 2.66
C ASP A 208 0.98 -12.87 2.89
N ALA A 209 1.95 -12.42 3.69
CA ALA A 209 2.18 -11.02 4.00
C ALA A 209 3.68 -10.72 4.03
N VAL A 210 4.05 -9.51 3.63
CA VAL A 210 5.44 -9.03 3.78
C VAL A 210 5.57 -8.40 5.16
N ALA A 211 6.38 -9.03 6.01
CA ALA A 211 6.52 -8.70 7.42
C ALA A 211 7.98 -8.58 7.84
N CYS A 212 8.20 -7.95 8.98
CA CYS A 212 9.52 -7.70 9.54
C CYS A 212 9.50 -7.75 11.07
N LEU A 213 10.70 -7.84 11.64
CA LEU A 213 10.98 -7.40 12.98
C LEU A 213 11.42 -5.94 12.91
N LEU A 214 10.62 -5.03 13.45
CA LEU A 214 10.98 -3.63 13.63
C LEU A 214 11.72 -3.49 14.96
N VAL A 215 12.96 -2.98 14.93
CA VAL A 215 13.73 -2.69 16.14
C VAL A 215 14.05 -1.21 16.18
N ILE A 216 13.68 -0.55 17.31
CA ILE A 216 13.97 0.86 17.56
C ILE A 216 14.65 0.97 18.94
N LYS A 217 15.79 1.62 19.00
CA LYS A 217 16.42 1.97 20.27
C LYS A 217 16.32 3.46 20.50
N PHE A 218 15.49 3.86 21.45
CA PHE A 218 15.26 5.25 21.80
C PHE A 218 16.40 5.80 22.65
N ASN A 219 16.80 7.04 22.37
CA ASN A 219 17.70 7.84 23.18
C ASN A 219 17.37 9.32 22.99
N PHE A 220 16.69 9.91 23.95
CA PHE A 220 16.15 11.27 23.87
C PHE A 220 17.23 12.37 23.89
N ASN A 221 18.51 12.02 24.09
CA ASN A 221 19.64 12.95 23.99
C ASN A 221 20.11 13.15 22.55
N ILE A 222 19.70 12.28 21.63
CA ILE A 222 20.02 12.37 20.20
C ILE A 222 19.01 13.28 19.53
N LYS A 223 19.49 14.28 18.77
CA LYS A 223 18.63 15.23 18.05
C LYS A 223 18.73 15.10 16.53
N ASP A 224 19.66 14.30 16.04
CA ASP A 224 19.84 14.11 14.62
C ASP A 224 18.73 13.22 14.02
N PRO A 225 18.30 13.49 12.78
CA PRO A 225 17.33 12.65 12.11
C PRO A 225 17.86 11.20 11.98
N CYS A 226 17.08 10.26 12.48
CA CYS A 226 17.43 8.85 12.44
C CYS A 226 17.33 8.30 11.02
N GLU A 227 18.34 7.55 10.57
CA GLU A 227 18.22 6.68 9.39
C GLU A 227 17.67 5.32 9.81
N CYS A 228 16.88 4.69 8.93
CA CYS A 228 16.38 3.34 9.14
C CYS A 228 17.11 2.37 8.21
N GLU A 229 17.71 1.33 8.76
CA GLU A 229 18.35 0.25 8.01
C GLU A 229 17.34 -0.85 7.69
N VAL A 230 17.30 -1.30 6.44
CA VAL A 230 16.46 -2.42 6.01
C VAL A 230 17.35 -3.59 5.62
N LEU A 231 17.20 -4.72 6.34
CA LEU A 231 18.02 -5.91 6.24
C LEU A 231 17.14 -7.16 6.11
N ASN A 232 17.72 -8.30 5.78
CA ASN A 232 17.11 -9.61 6.00
C ASN A 232 17.40 -10.09 7.42
N PHE A 233 16.42 -10.64 8.13
CA PHE A 233 16.58 -11.06 9.52
C PHE A 233 17.57 -12.21 9.67
N ASP A 234 17.50 -13.23 8.80
CA ASP A 234 18.38 -14.40 8.88
C ASP A 234 19.84 -14.02 8.60
N ASP A 235 20.09 -13.14 7.63
CA ASP A 235 21.43 -12.65 7.31
C ASP A 235 21.99 -11.79 8.46
N ALA A 236 21.17 -10.91 9.02
CA ALA A 236 21.55 -10.06 10.15
C ALA A 236 21.84 -10.89 11.40
N HIS A 237 21.05 -11.93 11.70
CA HIS A 237 21.26 -12.85 12.80
C HIS A 237 22.56 -13.68 12.62
N ALA A 238 22.82 -14.13 11.40
CA ALA A 238 24.06 -14.85 11.07
C ALA A 238 25.31 -13.96 10.97
N LYS A 239 25.15 -12.62 11.14
CA LYS A 239 26.21 -11.61 10.95
C LYS A 239 26.82 -11.61 9.54
N LEU A 240 26.05 -12.08 8.55
CA LEU A 240 26.40 -12.09 7.12
C LEU A 240 25.97 -10.77 6.48
N ILE A 241 26.41 -9.64 7.03
CA ILE A 241 26.04 -8.33 6.50
C ILE A 241 27.02 -7.99 5.38
N ASP A 242 26.68 -8.34 4.15
CA ASP A 242 27.27 -7.71 2.97
C ASP A 242 26.77 -6.26 2.89
N GLU A 243 27.57 -5.35 2.32
CA GLU A 243 27.36 -3.90 2.27
C GLU A 243 26.06 -3.44 1.54
N LYS A 244 25.17 -4.35 1.16
CA LYS A 244 23.94 -4.09 0.43
C LYS A 244 22.70 -4.04 1.30
N TYR A 245 22.66 -3.13 2.26
CA TYR A 245 21.41 -2.81 2.94
C TYR A 245 20.79 -1.51 2.41
N THR A 246 19.47 -1.47 2.37
CA THR A 246 18.74 -0.27 1.99
C THR A 246 18.61 0.63 3.20
N LYS A 247 19.02 1.88 3.08
CA LYS A 247 18.73 2.91 4.08
C LYS A 247 17.47 3.67 3.70
N LEU A 248 16.65 3.94 4.70
CA LEU A 248 15.47 4.81 4.58
C LEU A 248 15.69 6.08 5.39
N ARG A 249 15.11 7.16 4.92
CA ARG A 249 14.98 8.43 5.65
C ARG A 249 13.55 8.95 5.53
N VAL A 250 13.21 9.90 6.38
CA VAL A 250 11.96 10.66 6.24
C VAL A 250 12.29 11.98 5.57
N ASP A 251 11.58 12.29 4.51
CA ASP A 251 11.66 13.57 3.83
C ASP A 251 11.08 14.65 4.77
N PRO A 252 11.85 15.68 5.14
CA PRO A 252 11.42 16.68 6.11
C PRO A 252 10.28 17.58 5.62
N GLU A 253 10.11 17.75 4.31
CA GLU A 253 9.07 18.60 3.73
C GLU A 253 7.74 17.86 3.60
N THR A 254 7.79 16.60 3.16
CA THR A 254 6.57 15.82 2.87
C THR A 254 6.21 14.85 4.00
N GLY A 255 7.13 14.57 4.92
CA GLY A 255 6.97 13.58 5.98
C GLY A 255 6.92 12.13 5.49
N ASN A 256 7.24 11.89 4.22
CA ASN A 256 7.19 10.55 3.63
C ASN A 256 8.49 9.79 3.84
N VAL A 257 8.38 8.47 4.05
CA VAL A 257 9.54 7.57 4.05
C VAL A 257 10.02 7.34 2.61
N VAL A 258 11.33 7.44 2.42
CA VAL A 258 12.01 7.35 1.14
C VAL A 258 13.33 6.60 1.28
N LYS A 259 13.85 6.02 0.18
CA LYS A 259 15.17 5.39 0.19
C LYS A 259 16.24 6.48 0.23
N ALA A 260 17.24 6.33 1.08
CA ALA A 260 18.35 7.28 1.18
C ALA A 260 19.24 7.26 -0.08
N GLY A 261 19.89 8.39 -0.36
CA GLY A 261 20.83 8.50 -1.49
C GLY A 261 20.20 8.82 -2.85
N VAL A 262 18.91 9.15 -2.89
CA VAL A 262 18.19 9.52 -4.12
C VAL A 262 17.94 11.02 -4.18
N ASP A 263 17.95 11.55 -5.38
CA ASP A 263 17.57 12.94 -5.67
C ASP A 263 16.04 13.09 -5.58
N PHE A 264 15.56 13.98 -4.70
CA PHE A 264 14.14 14.23 -4.46
C PHE A 264 13.61 15.49 -5.14
N THR A 265 14.35 16.07 -6.07
CA THR A 265 13.92 17.28 -6.79
C THR A 265 12.57 17.10 -7.50
N LEU A 266 12.16 15.85 -7.78
CA LEU A 266 10.87 15.55 -8.37
C LEU A 266 9.75 15.27 -7.34
N ASP A 267 10.04 15.25 -6.04
CA ASP A 267 9.01 15.03 -5.02
C ASP A 267 8.24 16.33 -4.74
N GLY A 268 6.98 16.34 -5.09
CA GLY A 268 6.15 17.52 -4.94
C GLY A 268 4.68 17.21 -5.16
N LYS A 269 3.97 18.12 -5.78
CA LYS A 269 2.55 17.98 -6.10
C LYS A 269 2.35 17.96 -7.61
N CYS A 270 1.85 16.85 -8.12
CA CYS A 270 1.48 16.73 -9.54
C CYS A 270 0.42 17.77 -9.92
N THR A 271 0.66 18.51 -11.00
CA THR A 271 -0.29 19.47 -11.57
C THR A 271 -1.47 18.78 -12.26
N PHE A 272 -1.28 17.53 -12.70
CA PHE A 272 -2.32 16.71 -13.29
C PHE A 272 -3.00 15.82 -12.24
N GLU A 273 -4.27 15.49 -12.47
CA GLU A 273 -4.97 14.54 -11.62
C GLU A 273 -4.91 13.13 -12.19
N TRP A 274 -4.11 12.25 -11.59
CA TRP A 274 -4.11 10.84 -11.90
C TRP A 274 -5.49 10.22 -11.67
N ARG A 275 -5.98 9.48 -12.64
CA ARG A 275 -7.28 8.81 -12.59
C ARG A 275 -7.08 7.29 -12.49
N GLN A 276 -7.97 6.64 -11.76
CA GLN A 276 -8.09 5.18 -11.78
C GLN A 276 -9.10 4.79 -12.85
N GLY A 277 -8.90 3.66 -13.50
CA GLY A 277 -9.81 3.15 -14.51
C GLY A 277 -11.15 2.69 -13.96
N ILE A 278 -12.03 2.27 -14.85
CA ILE A 278 -13.40 1.88 -14.56
C ILE A 278 -13.48 0.63 -13.70
N LYS A 279 -14.44 0.61 -12.78
CA LYS A 279 -14.74 -0.53 -11.92
C LYS A 279 -16.21 -0.92 -12.07
N HIS A 280 -16.47 -2.21 -12.38
CA HIS A 280 -17.81 -2.76 -12.53
C HIS A 280 -18.06 -4.00 -11.66
N ASP A 281 -17.02 -4.69 -11.20
CA ASP A 281 -17.04 -5.90 -10.36
C ASP A 281 -17.83 -7.10 -10.97
N LEU A 282 -18.00 -7.13 -12.30
CA LEU A 282 -18.70 -8.16 -13.03
C LEU A 282 -18.00 -8.50 -14.36
N ALA A 283 -16.74 -8.94 -14.25
CA ALA A 283 -15.91 -9.22 -15.44
C ALA A 283 -16.52 -10.30 -16.36
N ASP A 284 -17.29 -11.23 -15.80
CA ASP A 284 -17.82 -12.38 -16.56
C ASP A 284 -18.85 -11.97 -17.61
N ILE A 285 -19.58 -10.88 -17.37
CA ILE A 285 -20.62 -10.39 -18.26
C ILE A 285 -20.32 -9.03 -18.88
N MET A 286 -19.53 -8.17 -18.20
CA MET A 286 -19.23 -6.82 -18.68
C MET A 286 -18.03 -6.78 -19.62
N GLU A 287 -17.08 -7.70 -19.47
CA GLU A 287 -15.89 -7.80 -20.33
C GLU A 287 -16.15 -8.79 -21.47
N LEU A 288 -15.85 -8.34 -22.67
CA LEU A 288 -16.20 -9.02 -23.90
C LEU A 288 -14.98 -9.24 -24.80
N THR A 289 -15.04 -10.28 -25.63
CA THR A 289 -14.16 -10.48 -26.79
C THR A 289 -14.98 -10.27 -28.06
N ARG A 290 -14.49 -9.46 -29.01
CA ARG A 290 -15.13 -9.26 -30.32
C ARG A 290 -14.81 -10.44 -31.23
N LEU A 291 -15.81 -10.96 -31.89
CA LEU A 291 -15.71 -12.04 -32.87
C LEU A 291 -15.64 -11.47 -34.30
N ASP A 292 -15.11 -12.23 -35.24
CA ASP A 292 -15.02 -11.84 -36.66
C ASP A 292 -16.39 -11.56 -37.27
N SER A 293 -17.44 -12.21 -36.76
CA SER A 293 -18.84 -11.97 -37.15
C SER A 293 -19.40 -10.62 -36.71
N GLY A 294 -18.62 -9.79 -35.98
CA GLY A 294 -19.07 -8.54 -35.38
C GLY A 294 -19.87 -8.71 -34.07
N LYS A 295 -20.14 -9.96 -33.66
CA LYS A 295 -20.75 -10.27 -32.35
C LYS A 295 -19.71 -10.26 -31.25
N TYR A 296 -20.17 -10.33 -29.99
CA TYR A 296 -19.34 -10.36 -28.82
C TYR A 296 -19.47 -11.68 -28.06
N LYS A 297 -18.44 -12.12 -27.37
CA LYS A 297 -18.42 -13.25 -26.47
C LYS A 297 -18.02 -12.79 -25.07
N ASN A 298 -18.83 -13.09 -24.05
CA ASN A 298 -18.50 -12.85 -22.66
C ASN A 298 -17.63 -13.98 -22.08
N LYS A 299 -17.18 -13.86 -20.82
CA LYS A 299 -16.36 -14.89 -20.17
C LYS A 299 -17.12 -16.16 -19.80
N LEU A 300 -18.46 -16.12 -19.76
CA LEU A 300 -19.32 -17.30 -19.58
C LEU A 300 -19.47 -18.10 -20.87
N GLY A 301 -18.87 -17.65 -21.98
CA GLY A 301 -18.92 -18.34 -23.27
C GLY A 301 -20.15 -17.99 -24.13
N GLN A 302 -21.03 -17.12 -23.67
CA GLN A 302 -22.23 -16.70 -24.39
C GLN A 302 -21.86 -15.77 -25.55
N ILE A 303 -22.43 -16.05 -26.74
CA ILE A 303 -22.31 -15.18 -27.90
C ILE A 303 -23.48 -14.20 -27.91
N ILE A 304 -23.16 -12.91 -27.98
CA ILE A 304 -24.08 -11.82 -27.73
C ILE A 304 -24.03 -10.85 -28.92
N GLU A 305 -25.18 -10.35 -29.33
CA GLU A 305 -25.28 -9.27 -30.27
C GLU A 305 -25.67 -7.99 -29.53
N LEU A 306 -24.82 -6.98 -29.57
CA LEU A 306 -24.99 -5.71 -28.88
C LEU A 306 -24.89 -4.56 -29.88
N GLU A 307 -25.48 -3.43 -29.50
CA GLU A 307 -25.22 -2.16 -30.18
C GLU A 307 -23.80 -1.71 -29.86
N ASP A 308 -23.12 -1.18 -30.87
CA ASP A 308 -21.74 -0.74 -30.73
C ASP A 308 -21.59 0.51 -29.82
N ASP A 309 -22.64 1.27 -29.59
CA ASP A 309 -22.66 2.55 -28.88
C ASP A 309 -22.09 2.50 -27.45
N LEU A 310 -22.34 1.41 -26.72
CA LEU A 310 -21.92 1.23 -25.33
C LEU A 310 -20.74 0.29 -25.14
N VAL A 311 -20.18 -0.25 -26.24
CA VAL A 311 -19.03 -1.17 -26.17
C VAL A 311 -17.76 -0.46 -26.59
N PHE A 312 -16.75 -0.49 -25.72
CA PHE A 312 -15.48 0.21 -25.88
C PHE A 312 -14.30 -0.76 -25.73
N PRO A 313 -13.17 -0.50 -26.44
CA PRO A 313 -11.93 -1.24 -26.19
C PRO A 313 -11.50 -1.15 -24.73
N LEU A 314 -11.00 -2.23 -24.14
CA LEU A 314 -10.56 -2.31 -22.75
C LEU A 314 -9.10 -2.76 -22.68
N VAL A 315 -8.29 -2.01 -21.91
CA VAL A 315 -6.93 -2.36 -21.54
C VAL A 315 -6.85 -2.58 -20.02
N LYS A 316 -6.19 -3.67 -19.61
CA LYS A 316 -5.94 -4.03 -18.22
C LYS A 316 -4.44 -3.94 -17.89
N SER A 317 -4.07 -4.00 -16.62
CA SER A 317 -2.65 -4.03 -16.23
C SER A 317 -1.84 -5.08 -16.97
N SER A 318 -2.41 -6.27 -17.20
CA SER A 318 -1.75 -7.36 -17.94
C SER A 318 -1.43 -7.06 -19.40
N ASP A 319 -2.06 -6.04 -19.98
CA ASP A 319 -1.87 -5.65 -21.38
C ASP A 319 -0.78 -4.56 -21.52
N ILE A 320 -0.43 -3.88 -20.42
CA ILE A 320 0.58 -2.82 -20.39
C ILE A 320 1.98 -3.45 -20.38
N LYS A 321 2.45 -3.79 -21.58
CA LYS A 321 3.77 -4.42 -21.81
C LYS A 321 4.62 -3.68 -22.83
N ASN A 322 4.03 -2.71 -23.52
CA ASN A 322 4.66 -1.93 -24.56
C ASN A 322 4.40 -0.44 -24.29
N PRO A 323 5.30 0.46 -24.70
CA PRO A 323 5.14 1.90 -24.48
C PRO A 323 3.99 2.53 -25.27
N LYS A 324 3.42 1.79 -26.23
CA LYS A 324 2.28 2.25 -27.05
C LYS A 324 1.33 1.13 -27.39
N ILE A 325 0.03 1.36 -27.17
CA ILE A 325 -1.08 0.47 -27.56
C ILE A 325 -2.13 1.31 -28.31
N CYS A 326 -2.37 1.01 -29.60
CA CYS A 326 -3.17 1.88 -30.46
C CYS A 326 -4.14 1.17 -31.41
N GLY A 327 -4.35 -0.11 -31.25
CA GLY A 327 -5.24 -0.94 -32.07
C GLY A 327 -5.17 -2.40 -31.69
N ASP A 328 -5.85 -3.27 -32.43
CA ASP A 328 -5.89 -4.72 -32.21
C ASP A 328 -6.29 -5.11 -30.77
N PHE A 329 -7.32 -4.44 -30.27
CA PHE A 329 -7.80 -4.67 -28.91
C PHE A 329 -8.46 -6.04 -28.78
N LYS A 330 -7.98 -6.85 -27.84
CA LYS A 330 -8.50 -8.19 -27.55
C LYS A 330 -9.74 -8.16 -26.68
N ARG A 331 -9.88 -7.14 -25.86
CA ARG A 331 -10.95 -6.98 -24.87
C ARG A 331 -11.77 -5.74 -25.14
N TYR A 332 -13.04 -5.86 -24.82
CA TYR A 332 -14.01 -4.78 -24.84
C TYR A 332 -14.78 -4.77 -23.53
N VAL A 333 -15.45 -3.68 -23.23
CA VAL A 333 -16.26 -3.52 -22.02
C VAL A 333 -17.53 -2.76 -22.34
N ILE A 334 -18.64 -3.18 -21.72
CA ILE A 334 -19.89 -2.43 -21.77
C ILE A 334 -19.79 -1.24 -20.80
N VAL A 335 -19.97 -0.02 -21.29
CA VAL A 335 -19.95 1.21 -20.48
C VAL A 335 -21.34 1.77 -20.40
N THR A 336 -21.95 1.65 -19.23
CA THR A 336 -23.37 1.97 -18.98
C THR A 336 -23.64 3.41 -18.57
N GLN A 337 -22.60 4.18 -18.26
CA GLN A 337 -22.71 5.56 -17.77
C GLN A 337 -21.61 6.44 -18.38
N LYS A 338 -21.90 7.73 -18.53
CA LYS A 338 -20.88 8.75 -18.89
C LYS A 338 -20.36 9.50 -17.66
N LYS A 339 -21.19 9.62 -16.64
CA LYS A 339 -20.86 10.31 -15.38
C LYS A 339 -21.29 9.46 -14.20
N LEU A 340 -20.59 9.62 -13.10
CA LEU A 340 -20.92 8.94 -11.85
C LEU A 340 -22.37 9.24 -11.44
N ARG A 341 -23.10 8.21 -11.01
CA ARG A 341 -24.53 8.28 -10.61
C ARG A 341 -25.51 8.62 -11.73
N GLN A 342 -25.10 8.67 -12.98
CA GLN A 342 -26.02 8.85 -14.10
C GLN A 342 -27.05 7.72 -14.10
N ASN A 343 -28.34 8.08 -14.29
CA ASN A 343 -29.40 7.09 -14.46
C ASN A 343 -29.18 6.29 -15.76
N THR A 344 -29.30 4.97 -15.69
CA THR A 344 -29.06 4.04 -16.78
C THR A 344 -30.30 3.66 -17.59
N SER A 345 -31.48 4.21 -17.25
CA SER A 345 -32.75 3.93 -17.97
C SER A 345 -32.72 4.36 -19.44
N TYR A 346 -31.84 5.30 -19.81
CA TYR A 346 -31.68 5.75 -21.19
C TYR A 346 -31.21 4.62 -22.12
N ILE A 347 -30.56 3.56 -21.58
CA ILE A 347 -30.06 2.43 -22.34
C ILE A 347 -31.20 1.71 -23.05
N GLU A 348 -32.38 1.61 -22.43
CA GLU A 348 -33.54 0.95 -23.00
C GLU A 348 -33.99 1.54 -24.36
N LYS A 349 -33.89 2.87 -24.47
CA LYS A 349 -34.24 3.57 -25.72
C LYS A 349 -33.09 3.58 -26.73
N LYS A 350 -31.87 3.71 -26.25
CA LYS A 350 -30.68 3.93 -27.10
C LYS A 350 -30.06 2.64 -27.60
N SER A 351 -30.04 1.61 -26.76
CA SER A 351 -29.31 0.35 -27.01
C SER A 351 -30.14 -0.82 -26.45
N PRO A 352 -31.30 -1.14 -27.06
CA PRO A 352 -32.25 -2.10 -26.53
C PRO A 352 -31.64 -3.51 -26.36
N LYS A 353 -30.85 -4.02 -27.31
CA LYS A 353 -30.21 -5.35 -27.19
C LYS A 353 -29.26 -5.39 -25.99
N THR A 354 -28.49 -4.30 -25.77
CA THR A 354 -27.60 -4.17 -24.61
C THR A 354 -28.44 -4.11 -23.33
N CYS A 355 -29.57 -3.39 -23.33
CA CYS A 355 -30.48 -3.33 -22.19
C CYS A 355 -31.03 -4.71 -21.82
N ASP A 356 -31.49 -5.48 -22.80
CA ASP A 356 -32.02 -6.81 -22.57
C ASP A 356 -30.96 -7.77 -22.04
N TYR A 357 -29.74 -7.70 -22.57
CA TYR A 357 -28.62 -8.46 -22.05
C TYR A 357 -28.30 -8.12 -20.59
N LEU A 358 -28.27 -6.84 -20.22
CA LEU A 358 -28.04 -6.40 -18.86
C LEU A 358 -29.18 -6.81 -17.90
N LYS A 359 -30.44 -6.72 -18.35
CA LYS A 359 -31.62 -7.16 -17.59
C LYS A 359 -31.60 -8.67 -17.34
N THR A 360 -31.24 -9.48 -18.34
CA THR A 360 -31.10 -10.95 -18.21
C THR A 360 -30.07 -11.33 -17.13
N ASN A 361 -29.07 -10.48 -16.90
CA ASN A 361 -28.02 -10.71 -15.91
C ASN A 361 -28.22 -9.86 -14.62
N GLN A 362 -29.40 -9.32 -14.37
CA GLN A 362 -29.65 -8.37 -13.26
C GLN A 362 -29.27 -8.94 -11.90
N GLU A 363 -29.55 -10.20 -11.61
CA GLU A 363 -29.21 -10.87 -10.35
C GLU A 363 -27.71 -10.82 -10.03
N LEU A 364 -26.85 -10.93 -11.05
CA LEU A 364 -25.41 -10.81 -10.88
C LEU A 364 -25.00 -9.38 -10.47
N PHE A 365 -25.68 -8.35 -10.99
CA PHE A 365 -25.44 -6.97 -10.55
C PHE A 365 -25.83 -6.74 -9.09
N GLU A 366 -26.94 -7.36 -8.66
CA GLU A 366 -27.45 -7.25 -7.28
C GLU A 366 -26.57 -8.03 -6.29
N SER A 367 -25.91 -9.09 -6.75
CA SER A 367 -24.99 -9.91 -5.94
C SER A 367 -23.60 -9.28 -5.72
N ARG A 368 -23.30 -8.10 -6.30
CA ARG A 368 -22.00 -7.44 -6.12
C ARG A 368 -21.73 -7.13 -4.65
N LYS A 369 -20.60 -7.63 -4.14
CA LYS A 369 -20.24 -7.53 -2.70
C LYS A 369 -19.84 -6.13 -2.23
N SER A 370 -19.38 -5.27 -3.16
CA SER A 370 -18.86 -3.96 -2.80
C SER A 370 -20.00 -2.99 -2.41
N SER A 371 -19.91 -2.39 -1.24
CA SER A 371 -20.87 -1.39 -0.74
C SER A 371 -20.98 -0.14 -1.61
N ILE A 372 -20.01 0.10 -2.51
CA ILE A 372 -20.04 1.25 -3.43
C ILE A 372 -21.25 1.24 -4.37
N TYR A 373 -21.83 0.05 -4.64
CA TYR A 373 -23.00 -0.10 -5.53
C TYR A 373 -24.33 0.01 -4.80
N LYS A 374 -24.32 0.02 -3.46
CA LYS A 374 -25.55 0.14 -2.66
C LYS A 374 -26.21 1.48 -2.94
N ASP A 375 -27.52 1.47 -3.14
CA ASP A 375 -28.33 2.65 -3.42
C ASP A 375 -27.87 3.46 -4.68
N LYS A 376 -27.32 2.78 -5.68
CA LYS A 376 -26.91 3.36 -6.96
C LYS A 376 -27.85 2.90 -8.09
N PRO A 377 -27.87 3.65 -9.22
CA PRO A 377 -28.62 3.22 -10.40
C PRO A 377 -28.31 1.78 -10.81
N LYS A 378 -29.30 1.08 -11.38
CA LYS A 378 -29.06 -0.25 -11.95
C LYS A 378 -27.87 -0.19 -12.93
N PHE A 379 -27.08 -1.25 -12.99
CA PHE A 379 -25.93 -1.38 -13.89
C PHE A 379 -24.84 -0.30 -13.70
N SER A 380 -24.79 0.37 -12.55
CA SER A 380 -23.81 1.44 -12.28
C SER A 380 -22.36 0.94 -12.28
N MET A 381 -21.47 1.86 -12.68
CA MET A 381 -20.02 1.71 -12.68
C MET A 381 -19.36 2.80 -11.86
N PHE A 382 -18.10 2.62 -11.48
CA PHE A 382 -17.25 3.59 -10.82
C PHE A 382 -15.99 3.88 -11.64
N GLY A 383 -15.25 4.94 -11.29
CA GLY A 383 -14.09 5.37 -12.07
C GLY A 383 -14.48 5.92 -13.44
N ILE A 384 -15.66 6.53 -13.55
CA ILE A 384 -16.20 7.04 -14.80
C ILE A 384 -16.49 8.55 -14.72
N GLY A 385 -16.14 9.27 -15.78
CA GLY A 385 -16.31 10.70 -15.94
C GLY A 385 -15.81 11.15 -17.31
N ASP A 386 -15.83 12.46 -17.59
CA ASP A 386 -15.40 13.01 -18.87
C ASP A 386 -13.96 12.60 -19.22
N TYR A 387 -13.08 12.52 -18.21
CA TYR A 387 -11.70 12.03 -18.34
C TYR A 387 -11.58 10.61 -18.91
N THR A 388 -12.58 9.76 -18.66
CA THR A 388 -12.61 8.38 -19.17
C THR A 388 -12.73 8.33 -20.69
N TYR A 389 -13.32 9.38 -21.27
CA TYR A 389 -13.57 9.49 -22.72
C TYR A 389 -12.51 10.28 -23.47
N ALA A 390 -11.44 10.72 -22.79
CA ALA A 390 -10.31 11.35 -23.45
C ALA A 390 -9.74 10.45 -24.56
N PRO A 391 -9.42 10.99 -25.74
CA PRO A 391 -8.97 10.20 -26.90
C PRO A 391 -7.58 9.59 -26.71
N TYR A 392 -6.74 10.22 -25.88
CA TYR A 392 -5.38 9.75 -25.54
C TYR A 392 -5.23 9.62 -24.03
N LYS A 393 -4.48 8.60 -23.61
CA LYS A 393 -4.18 8.36 -22.19
C LYS A 393 -2.73 7.96 -22.04
N VAL A 394 -2.08 8.46 -21.02
CA VAL A 394 -0.80 7.95 -20.54
C VAL A 394 -1.10 7.08 -19.33
N ALA A 395 -0.90 5.78 -19.45
CA ALA A 395 -1.36 4.79 -18.49
C ALA A 395 -0.20 3.99 -17.88
N VAL A 396 -0.36 3.58 -16.63
CA VAL A 396 0.60 2.74 -15.90
C VAL A 396 -0.13 1.63 -15.15
N SER A 397 0.47 0.44 -15.11
CA SER A 397 -0.03 -0.68 -14.31
C SER A 397 0.20 -0.43 -12.82
N ALA A 398 -0.82 -0.68 -12.01
CA ALA A 398 -0.69 -0.61 -10.55
C ALA A 398 0.14 -1.76 -9.96
N PHE A 399 0.30 -2.89 -10.68
CA PHE A 399 0.83 -4.13 -10.13
C PHE A 399 2.29 -4.42 -10.46
N TYR A 400 2.85 -3.80 -11.49
CA TYR A 400 4.22 -4.09 -11.90
C TYR A 400 5.23 -3.43 -10.96
N LYS A 401 6.33 -4.14 -10.67
CA LYS A 401 7.40 -3.65 -9.80
C LYS A 401 8.22 -2.53 -10.44
N LYS A 402 8.31 -2.50 -11.77
CA LYS A 402 8.91 -1.41 -12.54
C LYS A 402 7.80 -0.71 -13.34
N PRO A 403 7.64 0.61 -13.23
CA PRO A 403 6.59 1.31 -13.95
C PRO A 403 6.95 1.41 -15.43
N LEU A 404 5.98 1.13 -16.30
CA LEU A 404 6.05 1.43 -17.73
C LEU A 404 4.86 2.31 -18.07
N PHE A 405 5.13 3.55 -18.43
CA PHE A 405 4.09 4.48 -18.88
C PHE A 405 3.83 4.26 -20.36
N THR A 406 2.57 3.97 -20.67
CA THR A 406 2.12 3.51 -21.98
C THR A 406 1.13 4.51 -22.58
N LEU A 407 1.38 4.96 -23.80
CA LEU A 407 0.41 5.75 -24.55
C LEU A 407 -0.69 4.87 -25.11
N LEU A 408 -1.93 5.14 -24.72
CA LEU A 408 -3.13 4.44 -25.16
C LEU A 408 -4.00 5.33 -26.03
N TYR A 409 -4.39 4.85 -27.22
CA TYR A 409 -5.39 5.50 -28.08
C TYR A 409 -5.98 4.51 -29.07
N ASN A 410 -7.12 4.83 -29.66
CA ASN A 410 -7.71 4.03 -30.72
C ASN A 410 -7.49 4.72 -32.06
N LYS A 411 -6.55 4.20 -32.86
CA LYS A 411 -6.19 4.77 -34.19
C LYS A 411 -7.33 4.67 -35.19
N ASP A 412 -8.18 3.62 -35.06
CA ASP A 412 -9.21 3.29 -36.05
C ASP A 412 -10.50 4.09 -35.78
N ASN A 413 -10.76 4.45 -34.53
CA ASN A 413 -11.97 5.20 -34.17
C ASN A 413 -11.77 6.06 -32.91
N LYS A 414 -11.44 7.34 -33.08
CA LYS A 414 -11.30 8.30 -31.98
C LYS A 414 -12.58 8.50 -31.16
N ARG A 415 -13.78 8.22 -31.72
CA ARG A 415 -15.04 8.27 -30.97
C ARG A 415 -15.26 7.09 -30.03
N LYS A 416 -14.38 6.09 -30.10
CA LYS A 416 -14.32 4.92 -29.23
C LYS A 416 -13.00 4.91 -28.48
N PRO A 417 -12.79 5.82 -27.51
CA PRO A 417 -11.55 5.86 -26.75
C PRO A 417 -11.33 4.56 -26.00
N VAL A 418 -10.08 4.28 -25.72
CA VAL A 418 -9.69 3.09 -24.95
C VAL A 418 -10.09 3.29 -23.48
N MET A 419 -10.85 2.36 -22.93
CA MET A 419 -11.13 2.26 -21.50
C MET A 419 -10.01 1.50 -20.80
N VAL A 420 -9.77 1.81 -19.54
CA VAL A 420 -8.85 1.05 -18.69
C VAL A 420 -9.59 0.60 -17.43
N ASP A 421 -9.26 -0.56 -16.89
CA ASP A 421 -9.89 -1.07 -15.67
C ASP A 421 -9.24 -0.48 -14.39
N ASP A 422 -9.82 -0.77 -13.23
CA ASP A 422 -9.39 -0.25 -11.92
C ASP A 422 -7.99 -0.71 -11.48
N THR A 423 -7.32 -1.55 -12.28
CA THR A 423 -5.93 -1.98 -12.07
C THR A 423 -4.91 -1.07 -12.75
N VAL A 424 -5.37 -0.07 -13.50
CA VAL A 424 -4.58 0.88 -14.27
C VAL A 424 -4.84 2.30 -13.78
N TYR A 425 -3.78 3.07 -13.59
CA TYR A 425 -3.86 4.52 -13.40
C TYR A 425 -3.48 5.24 -14.69
N PHE A 426 -4.08 6.39 -14.95
CA PHE A 426 -3.82 7.14 -16.18
C PHE A 426 -4.00 8.65 -16.04
N LEU A 427 -3.35 9.38 -16.95
CA LEU A 427 -3.58 10.79 -17.23
C LEU A 427 -4.34 10.92 -18.56
N PRO A 428 -5.46 11.68 -18.63
CA PRO A 428 -6.21 11.91 -19.84
C PRO A 428 -5.62 13.10 -20.63
N PHE A 429 -5.64 13.01 -21.98
CA PHE A 429 -5.20 14.06 -22.89
C PHE A 429 -6.11 14.16 -24.11
N ASP A 430 -6.28 15.41 -24.62
CA ASP A 430 -6.97 15.68 -25.87
C ASP A 430 -5.99 15.75 -27.06
N SER A 431 -4.73 16.04 -26.80
CA SER A 431 -3.64 16.12 -27.78
C SER A 431 -2.77 14.86 -27.80
N PHE A 432 -2.49 14.34 -29.00
CA PHE A 432 -1.54 13.24 -29.17
C PHE A 432 -0.12 13.66 -28.77
N CYS A 433 0.28 14.87 -29.18
CA CYS A 433 1.64 15.38 -28.94
C CYS A 433 1.92 15.51 -27.43
N GLU A 434 0.99 16.10 -26.69
CA GLU A 434 1.09 16.23 -25.24
C GLU A 434 1.15 14.86 -24.55
N ALA A 435 0.26 13.94 -24.92
CA ALA A 435 0.25 12.59 -24.37
C ALA A 435 1.55 11.83 -24.69
N TYR A 436 2.08 12.00 -25.88
CA TYR A 436 3.33 11.35 -26.31
C TYR A 436 4.53 11.90 -25.55
N ALA A 437 4.66 13.23 -25.45
CA ALA A 437 5.72 13.89 -24.70
C ALA A 437 5.67 13.50 -23.22
N CYS A 438 4.49 13.56 -22.60
CA CYS A 438 4.27 13.14 -21.22
C CYS A 438 4.67 11.67 -20.99
N MET A 439 4.31 10.77 -21.90
CA MET A 439 4.69 9.36 -21.84
C MET A 439 6.22 9.19 -21.88
N LEU A 440 6.92 9.91 -22.76
CA LEU A 440 8.38 9.84 -22.81
C LEU A 440 9.01 10.40 -21.54
N MET A 441 8.57 11.57 -21.07
CA MET A 441 9.09 12.20 -19.84
C MET A 441 8.97 11.26 -18.64
N LEU A 442 7.82 10.62 -18.46
CA LEU A 442 7.57 9.68 -17.37
C LEU A 442 8.39 8.37 -17.47
N ASN A 443 8.91 8.04 -18.65
CA ASN A 443 9.80 6.89 -18.85
C ASN A 443 11.29 7.25 -18.86
N THR A 444 11.69 8.51 -18.65
CA THR A 444 13.11 8.87 -18.49
C THR A 444 13.70 8.25 -17.23
N ASP A 445 15.01 7.98 -17.23
CA ASP A 445 15.71 7.43 -16.06
C ASP A 445 15.47 8.28 -14.81
N LEU A 446 15.50 9.61 -14.94
CA LEU A 446 15.26 10.54 -13.84
C LEU A 446 13.92 10.26 -13.12
N VAL A 447 12.82 10.11 -13.85
CA VAL A 447 11.51 9.83 -13.27
C VAL A 447 11.39 8.39 -12.79
N GLN A 448 11.98 7.44 -13.51
CA GLN A 448 11.99 6.02 -13.12
C GLN A 448 12.76 5.85 -11.81
N ASP A 449 13.93 6.41 -11.65
CA ASP A 449 14.75 6.35 -10.44
C ASP A 449 14.02 7.00 -9.26
N PHE A 450 13.42 8.17 -9.47
CA PHE A 450 12.58 8.81 -8.46
C PHE A 450 11.43 7.90 -8.03
N LEU A 451 10.64 7.35 -8.94
CA LEU A 451 9.52 6.46 -8.62
C LEU A 451 9.98 5.18 -7.89
N MET A 452 11.11 4.61 -8.30
CA MET A 452 11.68 3.44 -7.64
C MET A 452 12.19 3.75 -6.23
N SER A 453 12.60 4.98 -5.97
CA SER A 453 13.05 5.41 -4.64
C SER A 453 11.93 5.58 -3.63
N ILE A 454 10.75 6.02 -4.10
CA ILE A 454 9.58 6.23 -3.24
C ILE A 454 8.59 5.06 -3.24
N SER A 455 8.82 4.04 -4.08
CA SER A 455 8.02 2.82 -4.11
C SER A 455 8.68 1.69 -3.31
N PHE A 456 7.84 0.81 -2.76
CA PHE A 456 8.28 -0.35 -2.00
C PHE A 456 7.73 -1.62 -2.64
N GLU A 457 8.61 -2.60 -2.87
CA GLU A 457 8.28 -3.86 -3.58
C GLU A 457 7.31 -4.78 -2.83
N ASP A 458 7.15 -4.55 -1.52
CA ASP A 458 6.24 -5.27 -0.65
C ASP A 458 4.78 -4.84 -0.81
N ALA A 459 4.54 -3.72 -1.50
CA ALA A 459 3.19 -3.27 -1.80
C ALA A 459 2.58 -4.09 -2.96
N LYS A 460 1.38 -4.64 -2.75
CA LYS A 460 0.61 -5.32 -3.82
C LYS A 460 0.40 -4.42 -5.04
N ARG A 461 0.31 -3.11 -4.82
CA ARG A 461 0.23 -2.06 -5.85
C ARG A 461 1.29 -1.01 -5.53
N PRO A 462 2.54 -1.17 -6.01
CA PRO A 462 3.62 -0.24 -5.69
C PRO A 462 3.36 1.18 -6.22
N PHE A 463 2.73 1.32 -7.39
CA PHE A 463 2.41 2.61 -7.99
C PHE A 463 0.94 2.95 -7.80
N THR A 464 0.59 3.50 -6.63
CA THR A 464 -0.76 3.97 -6.33
C THR A 464 -0.99 5.38 -6.86
N LYS A 465 -2.28 5.80 -6.97
CA LYS A 465 -2.61 7.20 -7.30
C LYS A 465 -1.89 8.18 -6.36
N LYS A 466 -1.85 7.92 -5.05
CA LYS A 466 -1.19 8.76 -4.04
C LYS A 466 0.31 8.90 -4.34
N LEU A 467 0.98 7.83 -4.71
CA LEU A 467 2.40 7.86 -5.05
C LEU A 467 2.64 8.62 -6.36
N LEU A 468 1.86 8.34 -7.41
CA LEU A 468 1.98 9.02 -8.70
C LEU A 468 1.69 10.53 -8.60
N GLN A 469 0.83 10.94 -7.65
CA GLN A 469 0.48 12.34 -7.41
C GLN A 469 1.64 13.14 -6.80
N ARG A 470 2.73 12.49 -6.38
CA ARG A 470 3.96 13.12 -5.88
C ARG A 470 4.91 13.57 -6.98
N ILE A 471 4.71 13.18 -8.23
CA ILE A 471 5.56 13.61 -9.33
C ILE A 471 5.31 15.11 -9.59
N ASP A 472 6.29 15.96 -9.31
CA ASP A 472 6.23 17.37 -9.64
C ASP A 472 6.52 17.57 -11.14
N PHE A 473 5.47 17.88 -11.90
CA PHE A 473 5.58 18.07 -13.34
C PHE A 473 6.33 19.36 -13.71
N CYS A 474 6.28 20.39 -12.87
CA CYS A 474 7.04 21.62 -13.12
C CYS A 474 8.54 21.33 -13.06
N MET A 475 8.98 20.67 -11.97
CA MET A 475 10.37 20.27 -11.82
C MET A 475 10.80 19.24 -12.88
N MET A 476 9.90 18.34 -13.26
CA MET A 476 10.16 17.36 -14.32
C MET A 476 10.45 18.05 -15.67
N ILE A 477 9.67 19.09 -16.03
CA ILE A 477 9.84 19.87 -17.26
C ILE A 477 11.16 20.66 -17.22
N GLU A 478 11.54 21.21 -16.06
CA GLU A 478 12.81 21.95 -15.91
C GLU A 478 14.05 21.06 -16.03
N LYS A 479 13.94 19.79 -15.62
CA LYS A 479 15.10 18.88 -15.53
C LYS A 479 15.28 17.96 -16.73
N ILE A 480 14.25 17.74 -17.54
CA ILE A 480 14.29 16.83 -18.68
C ILE A 480 14.49 17.64 -19.97
N PHE A 481 15.57 17.35 -20.68
CA PHE A 481 15.90 17.98 -21.92
C PHE A 481 15.46 17.16 -23.14
N ILE A 482 15.40 17.78 -24.30
CA ILE A 482 14.96 17.13 -25.53
C ILE A 482 15.82 15.91 -25.91
N ASP A 483 17.10 15.91 -25.55
CA ASP A 483 18.00 14.79 -25.81
C ASP A 483 17.69 13.58 -24.89
N ASP A 484 17.16 13.80 -23.67
CA ASP A 484 16.66 12.76 -22.81
C ASP A 484 15.44 12.09 -23.42
N LEU A 485 14.52 12.87 -23.99
CA LEU A 485 13.34 12.36 -24.68
C LEU A 485 13.70 11.55 -25.93
N LYS A 486 14.66 12.00 -26.73
CA LYS A 486 15.16 11.26 -27.90
C LYS A 486 15.82 9.94 -27.48
N ARG A 487 16.60 9.97 -26.39
CA ARG A 487 17.22 8.75 -25.82
C ARG A 487 16.14 7.78 -25.36
N THR A 488 15.19 8.23 -24.56
CA THR A 488 14.06 7.42 -24.07
C THR A 488 13.22 6.85 -25.22
N GLU A 489 12.93 7.65 -26.26
CA GLU A 489 12.22 7.18 -27.46
C GLU A 489 12.93 6.01 -28.12
N LYS A 490 14.26 6.10 -28.27
CA LYS A 490 15.11 5.04 -28.82
C LYS A 490 15.13 3.79 -27.93
N GLU A 491 15.31 3.95 -26.63
CA GLU A 491 15.35 2.86 -25.64
C GLU A 491 14.03 2.10 -25.57
N LEU A 492 12.92 2.81 -25.72
CA LEU A 492 11.59 2.22 -25.81
C LEU A 492 11.29 1.55 -27.17
N GLY A 493 12.23 1.59 -28.12
CA GLY A 493 12.07 1.01 -29.46
C GLY A 493 10.97 1.70 -30.30
N LEU A 494 10.69 2.96 -30.03
CA LEU A 494 9.68 3.71 -30.75
C LEU A 494 10.27 4.31 -32.02
N LYS A 495 9.42 4.50 -33.05
CA LYS A 495 9.82 5.22 -34.26
C LYS A 495 9.98 6.71 -33.88
N ALA A 496 11.16 7.26 -34.17
CA ALA A 496 11.47 8.64 -33.84
C ALA A 496 10.45 9.63 -34.43
N ILE A 497 9.76 10.35 -33.56
CA ILE A 497 8.83 11.42 -33.92
C ILE A 497 9.47 12.78 -33.61
N PHE A 498 10.33 12.87 -32.59
CA PHE A 498 11.06 14.09 -32.25
C PHE A 498 12.16 14.39 -33.29
N LYS A 499 11.83 15.24 -34.27
CA LYS A 499 12.80 15.83 -35.21
C LYS A 499 13.32 17.14 -34.62
N ASN A 500 14.55 17.56 -35.03
CA ASN A 500 15.24 18.72 -34.47
C ASN A 500 14.52 20.09 -34.63
N GLU A 501 13.36 20.13 -35.28
CA GLU A 501 12.65 21.36 -35.65
C GLU A 501 11.34 21.57 -34.87
N MET A 502 10.96 20.68 -33.98
CA MET A 502 9.78 20.89 -33.12
C MET A 502 10.21 21.59 -31.84
N SER A 503 10.23 22.93 -31.87
CA SER A 503 10.21 23.74 -30.65
C SER A 503 8.85 23.54 -29.98
N TYR A 504 8.70 22.50 -29.16
CA TYR A 504 7.58 22.40 -28.24
C TYR A 504 7.88 23.35 -27.10
N ASP A 505 7.04 24.33 -26.94
CA ASP A 505 6.97 25.09 -25.71
C ASP A 505 6.34 24.11 -24.67
N PHE A 506 7.19 23.43 -23.89
CA PHE A 506 6.73 22.50 -22.84
C PHE A 506 5.88 23.21 -21.79
N CYS A 507 5.91 24.53 -21.73
CA CYS A 507 5.04 25.33 -20.87
C CYS A 507 3.55 25.17 -21.24
N ASP A 508 3.22 24.83 -22.49
CA ASP A 508 1.84 24.55 -22.91
C ASP A 508 1.31 23.21 -22.36
N LEU A 509 2.17 22.37 -21.74
CA LEU A 509 1.74 21.14 -21.05
C LEU A 509 1.19 21.38 -19.64
N LEU A 510 1.40 22.58 -19.07
CA LEU A 510 0.91 22.90 -17.74
C LEU A 510 -0.53 23.42 -17.85
N PRO A 511 -1.49 22.83 -17.11
CA PRO A 511 -2.78 23.46 -16.92
C PRO A 511 -2.57 24.77 -16.12
N TYR A 512 -2.96 25.92 -16.70
CA TYR A 512 -3.04 27.22 -16.03
C TYR A 512 -3.89 27.16 -14.77
#